data_abbaa539aea431edcac63e3c45aa00b9
#
_entry.id   abbaa539aea431edcac63e3c45aa00b9
#
_cell.length_a   1.000
_cell.length_b   1.000
_cell.length_c   1.000
_cell.angle_alpha   90.00
_cell.angle_beta   90.00
_cell.angle_gamma   90.00
#
_symmetry.space_group_name_H-M   'P 1'
#
loop_
_entity.id
_entity.type
_entity.pdbx_description
1 polymer ?
#
loop_
_entity_poly.entity_id
_entity_poly.type
_entity_poly.pdbx_seq_one_letter_code
_entity_poly.pdbx_strand_id
1 'polypeptide(L)'
;MLILCSNGLSSINLQMQTQQHLANSKKAALVVTADNEYKEQNYHVPRCIKELEALELTVDIFDLDKDTPELLLNYDVVEFIGGNPFYLLHSIRSCHAEHILQIIANEKILIGWSAAAFVFGPTLALVNTYSAEMNFLGFEDLTALALTDMEVLPHYSKFCARFDRFEERCREYEITHNISVLRLNDGDGLFMSQSASWLIRA
;
A
#
# COMPACT_ATOMS: atom_id res chain seq x y z
N MET A 1 6.11 -6.85 9.97
CA MET A 1 5.14 -7.52 9.05
C MET A 1 4.70 -6.53 8.00
N LEU A 2 4.69 -6.92 6.74
CA LEU A 2 4.17 -6.12 5.63
C LEU A 2 2.83 -6.72 5.16
N ILE A 3 1.81 -5.87 4.99
CA ILE A 3 0.48 -6.25 4.50
C ILE A 3 0.16 -5.39 3.27
N LEU A 4 -0.02 -6.02 2.12
CA LEU A 4 -0.40 -5.34 0.88
C LEU A 4 -1.85 -5.67 0.54
N CYS A 5 -2.71 -4.64 0.56
CA CYS A 5 -4.14 -4.80 0.31
C CYS A 5 -4.56 -4.14 -1.00
N SER A 6 -5.69 -4.60 -1.55
CA SER A 6 -6.30 -3.90 -2.67
C SER A 6 -6.96 -2.59 -2.21
N ASN A 7 -7.75 -2.62 -1.13
CA ASN A 7 -8.59 -1.49 -0.70
C ASN A 7 -8.66 -1.35 0.83
N GLY A 8 -7.51 -1.33 1.52
CA GLY A 8 -7.43 -1.28 2.98
C GLY A 8 -7.92 -2.56 3.64
N LEU A 9 -8.24 -2.50 4.92
CA LEU A 9 -8.76 -3.62 5.71
C LEU A 9 -10.27 -3.82 5.51
N SER A 10 -10.73 -3.72 4.28
CA SER A 10 -12.15 -3.59 3.90
C SER A 10 -12.98 -4.89 4.00
N SER A 11 -12.35 -6.04 4.23
CA SER A 11 -13.05 -7.31 4.47
C SER A 11 -12.87 -7.80 5.89
N ILE A 12 -13.88 -8.53 6.39
CA ILE A 12 -13.82 -9.13 7.73
C ILE A 12 -12.64 -10.10 7.86
N ASN A 13 -12.31 -10.82 6.78
CA ASN A 13 -11.20 -11.76 6.76
C ASN A 13 -9.85 -11.04 6.97
N LEU A 14 -9.64 -9.87 6.33
CA LEU A 14 -8.45 -9.05 6.52
C LEU A 14 -8.36 -8.51 7.96
N GLN A 15 -9.48 -8.00 8.49
CA GLN A 15 -9.52 -7.48 9.86
C GLN A 15 -9.22 -8.59 10.89
N MET A 16 -9.86 -9.74 10.77
CA MET A 16 -9.62 -10.89 11.66
C MET A 16 -8.17 -11.38 11.57
N GLN A 17 -7.61 -11.44 10.35
CA GLN A 17 -6.22 -11.86 10.17
C GLN A 17 -5.25 -10.82 10.76
N THR A 18 -5.48 -9.53 10.54
CA THR A 18 -4.66 -8.46 11.11
C THR A 18 -4.72 -8.49 12.64
N GLN A 19 -5.91 -8.68 13.22
CA GLN A 19 -6.12 -8.76 14.69
C GLN A 19 -5.24 -9.81 15.36
N GLN A 20 -4.99 -10.95 14.70
CA GLN A 20 -4.14 -12.02 15.26
C GLN A 20 -2.68 -11.59 15.44
N HIS A 21 -2.24 -10.54 14.77
CA HIS A 21 -0.86 -10.05 14.82
C HIS A 21 -0.67 -8.79 15.66
N LEU A 22 -1.76 -8.22 16.20
CA LEU A 22 -1.69 -6.96 16.94
C LEU A 22 -1.13 -7.09 18.37
N ALA A 23 -1.17 -8.29 18.96
CA ALA A 23 -0.67 -8.56 20.31
C ALA A 23 -1.06 -7.45 21.32
N ASN A 24 -0.12 -6.56 21.66
CA ASN A 24 -0.31 -5.43 22.58
C ASN A 24 -0.35 -4.09 21.85
N SER A 25 -0.56 -4.07 20.55
CA SER A 25 -0.62 -2.86 19.74
C SER A 25 -1.73 -1.93 20.22
N LYS A 26 -1.45 -0.62 20.28
CA LYS A 26 -2.38 0.39 20.80
C LYS A 26 -2.56 1.57 19.86
N LYS A 27 -1.56 1.87 19.03
CA LYS A 27 -1.54 3.08 18.21
C LYS A 27 -1.32 2.77 16.74
N ALA A 28 -2.09 3.42 15.89
CA ALA A 28 -1.92 3.40 14.45
C ALA A 28 -1.70 4.81 13.90
N ALA A 29 -0.80 4.93 12.92
CA ALA A 29 -0.72 6.09 12.05
C ALA A 29 -1.42 5.76 10.73
N LEU A 30 -2.38 6.60 10.34
CA LEU A 30 -3.00 6.56 9.01
C LEU A 30 -2.34 7.61 8.12
N VAL A 31 -1.47 7.16 7.22
CA VAL A 31 -0.67 8.03 6.34
C VAL A 31 -1.49 8.38 5.10
N VAL A 32 -1.80 9.68 4.95
CA VAL A 32 -2.69 10.20 3.91
C VAL A 32 -1.95 10.79 2.70
N THR A 33 -0.63 10.73 2.69
CA THR A 33 0.24 11.41 1.74
C THR A 33 -0.03 11.05 0.27
N ALA A 34 -0.45 9.81 -0.02
CA ALA A 34 -0.69 9.36 -1.40
C ALA A 34 -1.76 10.15 -2.14
N ASP A 35 -2.69 10.78 -1.43
CA ASP A 35 -3.66 11.71 -2.00
C ASP A 35 -3.11 13.15 -1.91
N ASN A 36 -2.54 13.64 -3.01
CA ASN A 36 -1.92 14.97 -3.05
C ASN A 36 -2.91 16.13 -3.01
N GLU A 37 -4.20 15.89 -3.19
CA GLU A 37 -5.24 16.92 -3.25
C GLU A 37 -6.03 17.01 -1.95
N TYR A 38 -6.59 15.90 -1.47
CA TYR A 38 -7.54 15.90 -0.34
C TYR A 38 -6.91 15.51 0.99
N LYS A 39 -5.80 14.72 0.98
CA LYS A 39 -5.08 14.35 2.20
C LYS A 39 -6.03 13.76 3.27
N GLU A 40 -6.07 14.40 4.43
CA GLU A 40 -6.95 14.03 5.54
C GLU A 40 -8.46 14.13 5.22
N GLN A 41 -8.82 14.91 4.19
CA GLN A 41 -10.20 15.06 3.70
C GLN A 41 -10.57 14.01 2.65
N ASN A 42 -9.66 13.09 2.29
CA ASN A 42 -9.96 12.00 1.38
C ASN A 42 -11.15 11.19 1.92
N TYR A 43 -12.10 10.87 1.04
CA TYR A 43 -13.35 10.18 1.40
C TYR A 43 -13.15 8.78 1.97
N HIS A 44 -11.98 8.15 1.80
CA HIS A 44 -11.64 6.86 2.41
C HIS A 44 -11.19 7.00 3.87
N VAL A 45 -10.67 8.16 4.29
CA VAL A 45 -10.10 8.36 5.62
C VAL A 45 -11.07 7.97 6.75
N PRO A 46 -12.36 8.39 6.75
CA PRO A 46 -13.29 7.99 7.80
C PRO A 46 -13.53 6.48 7.87
N ARG A 47 -13.45 5.78 6.73
CA ARG A 47 -13.56 4.31 6.68
C ARG A 47 -12.31 3.65 7.27
N CYS A 48 -11.12 4.06 6.85
CA CYS A 48 -9.86 3.51 7.36
C CYS A 48 -9.73 3.70 8.87
N ILE A 49 -10.10 4.88 9.39
CA ILE A 49 -10.14 5.13 10.84
C ILE A 49 -11.03 4.09 11.53
N LYS A 50 -12.27 3.88 11.05
CA LYS A 50 -13.19 2.89 11.63
C LYS A 50 -12.66 1.45 11.55
N GLU A 51 -11.98 1.10 10.45
CA GLU A 51 -11.36 -0.22 10.28
C GLU A 51 -10.26 -0.45 11.33
N LEU A 52 -9.41 0.55 11.59
CA LEU A 52 -8.35 0.50 12.60
C LEU A 52 -8.91 0.57 14.04
N GLU A 53 -9.91 1.41 14.30
CA GLU A 53 -10.59 1.49 15.59
C GLU A 53 -11.32 0.18 15.96
N ALA A 54 -11.88 -0.52 14.95
CA ALA A 54 -12.48 -1.86 15.16
C ALA A 54 -11.44 -2.91 15.60
N LEU A 55 -10.16 -2.66 15.37
CA LEU A 55 -9.03 -3.44 15.86
C LEU A 55 -8.49 -2.94 17.23
N GLU A 56 -9.25 -2.08 17.91
CA GLU A 56 -8.91 -1.49 19.21
C GLU A 56 -7.66 -0.59 19.20
N LEU A 57 -7.37 0.03 18.04
CA LEU A 57 -6.25 0.97 17.88
C LEU A 57 -6.72 2.41 18.00
N THR A 58 -5.93 3.25 18.66
CA THR A 58 -6.06 4.71 18.59
C THR A 58 -5.37 5.20 17.31
N VAL A 59 -6.07 6.00 16.50
CA VAL A 59 -5.62 6.40 15.16
C VAL A 59 -5.24 7.86 15.13
N ASP A 60 -4.00 8.16 14.71
CA ASP A 60 -3.55 9.50 14.38
C ASP A 60 -3.38 9.62 12.85
N ILE A 61 -3.77 10.75 12.28
CA ILE A 61 -3.52 11.05 10.86
C ILE A 61 -2.09 11.56 10.71
N PHE A 62 -1.41 11.10 9.66
CA PHE A 62 -0.03 11.42 9.38
C PHE A 62 0.16 11.81 7.91
N ASP A 63 0.93 12.86 7.63
CA ASP A 63 1.25 13.31 6.28
C ASP A 63 2.76 13.55 6.14
N LEU A 64 3.45 12.71 5.35
CA LEU A 64 4.89 12.81 5.11
C LEU A 64 5.34 14.15 4.50
N ASP A 65 4.42 14.91 3.91
CA ASP A 65 4.74 16.24 3.39
C ASP A 65 4.82 17.32 4.48
N LYS A 66 4.40 16.98 5.72
CA LYS A 66 4.34 17.89 6.86
C LYS A 66 5.04 17.35 8.09
N ASP A 67 4.93 16.04 8.30
CA ASP A 67 5.35 15.38 9.53
C ASP A 67 6.72 14.73 9.36
N THR A 68 7.48 14.71 10.44
CA THR A 68 8.80 14.09 10.48
C THR A 68 8.69 12.56 10.45
N PRO A 69 9.24 11.85 9.45
CA PRO A 69 9.01 10.42 9.26
C PRO A 69 9.45 9.53 10.42
N GLU A 70 10.45 9.95 11.22
CA GLU A 70 10.90 9.22 12.41
C GLU A 70 9.80 9.08 13.47
N LEU A 71 8.81 9.97 13.49
CA LEU A 71 7.66 9.87 14.39
C LEU A 71 6.82 8.63 14.12
N LEU A 72 6.85 8.07 12.91
CA LEU A 72 6.19 6.80 12.57
C LEU A 72 6.70 5.63 13.42
N LEU A 73 7.92 5.71 13.93
CA LEU A 73 8.48 4.69 14.85
C LEU A 73 7.76 4.64 16.21
N ASN A 74 6.94 5.61 16.56
CA ASN A 74 6.15 5.60 17.80
C ASN A 74 4.80 4.86 17.68
N TYR A 75 4.45 4.37 16.47
CA TYR A 75 3.22 3.63 16.22
C TYR A 75 3.49 2.14 16.11
N ASP A 76 2.51 1.33 16.47
CA ASP A 76 2.55 -0.13 16.37
C ASP A 76 2.13 -0.59 14.97
N VAL A 77 1.21 0.16 14.37
CA VAL A 77 0.67 -0.05 13.02
C VAL A 77 0.82 1.23 12.22
N VAL A 78 1.28 1.13 11.00
CA VAL A 78 1.33 2.24 10.05
C VAL A 78 0.60 1.82 8.78
N GLU A 79 -0.51 2.49 8.48
CA GLU A 79 -1.30 2.24 7.27
C GLU A 79 -1.18 3.40 6.30
N PHE A 80 -0.80 3.10 5.06
CA PHE A 80 -0.76 4.05 3.96
C PHE A 80 -2.00 3.89 3.08
N ILE A 81 -2.75 4.98 2.90
CA ILE A 81 -3.93 5.00 2.02
C ILE A 81 -3.55 4.94 0.54
N GLY A 82 -4.55 4.67 -0.31
CA GLY A 82 -4.43 4.78 -1.76
C GLY A 82 -4.39 6.23 -2.24
N GLY A 83 -4.07 6.41 -3.53
CA GLY A 83 -3.95 7.70 -4.19
C GLY A 83 -3.05 7.58 -5.42
N ASN A 84 -2.12 8.52 -5.60
CA ASN A 84 -1.14 8.51 -6.67
C ASN A 84 0.17 7.85 -6.22
N PRO A 85 0.59 6.70 -6.80
CA PRO A 85 1.81 5.99 -6.38
C PRO A 85 3.09 6.77 -6.70
N PHE A 86 3.13 7.54 -7.78
CA PHE A 86 4.30 8.36 -8.14
C PHE A 86 4.48 9.51 -7.15
N TYR A 87 3.37 10.17 -6.79
CA TYR A 87 3.42 11.23 -5.78
C TYR A 87 3.85 10.68 -4.42
N LEU A 88 3.29 9.55 -4.00
CA LEU A 88 3.67 8.91 -2.74
C LEU A 88 5.16 8.56 -2.71
N LEU A 89 5.68 7.94 -3.79
CA LEU A 89 7.10 7.60 -3.89
C LEU A 89 7.98 8.86 -3.84
N HIS A 90 7.55 9.94 -4.51
CA HIS A 90 8.24 11.24 -4.45
C HIS A 90 8.31 11.77 -3.02
N SER A 91 7.19 11.81 -2.30
CA SER A 91 7.14 12.32 -0.92
C SER A 91 8.01 11.47 0.02
N ILE A 92 7.94 10.13 -0.08
CA ILE A 92 8.79 9.23 0.72
C ILE A 92 10.27 9.51 0.50
N ARG A 93 10.70 9.67 -0.76
CA ARG A 93 12.10 9.98 -1.10
C ARG A 93 12.51 11.37 -0.67
N SER A 94 11.63 12.36 -0.81
CA SER A 94 11.90 13.75 -0.46
C SER A 94 12.11 13.97 1.04
N CYS A 95 11.42 13.20 1.88
CA CYS A 95 11.59 13.24 3.34
C CYS A 95 12.54 12.14 3.88
N HIS A 96 13.16 11.34 2.99
CA HIS A 96 14.09 10.26 3.34
C HIS A 96 13.47 9.18 4.25
N ALA A 97 12.18 8.86 4.04
CA ALA A 97 11.45 7.90 4.87
C ALA A 97 11.75 6.43 4.53
N GLU A 98 12.49 6.10 3.46
CA GLU A 98 12.70 4.73 2.97
C GLU A 98 13.23 3.81 4.06
N HIS A 99 14.27 4.25 4.79
CA HIS A 99 14.86 3.45 5.88
C HIS A 99 13.91 3.27 7.05
N ILE A 100 13.13 4.30 7.40
CA ILE A 100 12.10 4.23 8.46
C ILE A 100 11.04 3.20 8.11
N LEU A 101 10.55 3.20 6.86
CA LEU A 101 9.55 2.24 6.40
C LEU A 101 10.09 0.81 6.39
N GLN A 102 11.37 0.63 6.08
CA GLN A 102 12.02 -0.69 6.15
C GLN A 102 12.08 -1.22 7.60
N ILE A 103 12.40 -0.35 8.57
CA ILE A 103 12.36 -0.71 9.99
C ILE A 103 10.94 -1.12 10.39
N ILE A 104 9.93 -0.32 10.03
CA ILE A 104 8.54 -0.59 10.38
C ILE A 104 8.06 -1.92 9.77
N ALA A 105 8.37 -2.19 8.50
CA ALA A 105 8.02 -3.45 7.84
C ALA A 105 8.62 -4.69 8.53
N ASN A 106 9.82 -4.55 9.11
CA ASN A 106 10.52 -5.63 9.80
C ASN A 106 10.07 -5.83 11.26
N GLU A 107 9.84 -4.74 11.99
CA GLU A 107 9.67 -4.77 13.45
C GLU A 107 8.22 -4.54 13.90
N LYS A 108 7.37 -3.96 13.04
CA LYS A 108 6.00 -3.55 13.33
C LYS A 108 5.04 -4.08 12.26
N ILE A 109 3.86 -3.47 12.16
CA ILE A 109 2.89 -3.76 11.09
C ILE A 109 2.84 -2.56 10.14
N LEU A 110 3.26 -2.79 8.90
CA LEU A 110 3.15 -1.83 7.81
C LEU A 110 2.08 -2.31 6.83
N ILE A 111 1.05 -1.49 6.63
CA ILE A 111 -0.06 -1.77 5.72
C ILE A 111 0.00 -0.78 4.57
N GLY A 112 -0.03 -1.28 3.34
CA GLY A 112 -0.16 -0.44 2.15
C GLY A 112 -1.26 -0.94 1.24
N TRP A 113 -2.14 -0.04 0.78
CA TRP A 113 -3.16 -0.43 -0.16
C TRP A 113 -3.22 0.47 -1.40
N SER A 114 -3.67 -0.09 -2.52
CA SER A 114 -3.75 0.60 -3.81
C SER A 114 -2.40 1.22 -4.20
N ALA A 115 -2.27 2.55 -4.20
CA ALA A 115 -1.01 3.26 -4.51
C ALA A 115 0.17 2.79 -3.64
N ALA A 116 -0.04 2.64 -2.33
CA ALA A 116 1.00 2.21 -1.41
C ALA A 116 1.42 0.74 -1.66
N ALA A 117 0.50 -0.12 -2.10
CA ALA A 117 0.83 -1.50 -2.44
C ALA A 117 1.81 -1.57 -3.64
N PHE A 118 1.69 -0.68 -4.63
CA PHE A 118 2.69 -0.56 -5.70
C PHE A 118 4.02 0.00 -5.18
N VAL A 119 3.98 1.06 -4.37
CA VAL A 119 5.19 1.72 -3.87
C VAL A 119 6.03 0.81 -2.96
N PHE A 120 5.40 -0.08 -2.20
CA PHE A 120 6.11 -1.04 -1.34
C PHE A 120 6.66 -2.24 -2.11
N GLY A 121 6.21 -2.47 -3.33
CA GLY A 121 6.75 -3.43 -4.27
C GLY A 121 8.06 -2.97 -4.92
N PRO A 122 8.56 -3.73 -5.91
CA PRO A 122 9.86 -3.46 -6.54
C PRO A 122 9.82 -2.30 -7.54
N THR A 123 8.67 -2.01 -8.17
CA THR A 123 8.59 -1.05 -9.27
C THR A 123 7.18 -0.47 -9.48
N LEU A 124 7.12 0.73 -10.06
CA LEU A 124 5.89 1.35 -10.58
C LEU A 124 5.68 1.07 -12.08
N ALA A 125 6.49 0.21 -12.71
CA ALA A 125 6.43 -0.02 -14.15
C ALA A 125 5.06 -0.55 -14.59
N LEU A 126 4.46 -1.47 -13.83
CA LEU A 126 3.14 -2.01 -14.14
C LEU A 126 2.07 -0.91 -14.18
N VAL A 127 1.97 -0.07 -13.15
CA VAL A 127 0.98 1.02 -13.14
C VAL A 127 1.25 2.03 -14.24
N ASN A 128 2.49 2.28 -14.59
CA ASN A 128 2.86 3.17 -15.69
C ASN A 128 2.40 2.66 -17.08
N THR A 129 2.19 1.34 -17.24
CA THR A 129 1.73 0.79 -18.54
C THR A 129 0.26 1.09 -18.83
N TYR A 130 -0.59 1.29 -17.81
CA TYR A 130 -2.03 1.48 -18.00
C TYR A 130 -2.57 2.82 -17.47
N SER A 131 -1.80 3.54 -16.68
CA SER A 131 -2.13 4.84 -16.09
C SER A 131 -0.92 5.77 -16.06
N ALA A 132 -0.24 5.91 -17.22
CA ALA A 132 0.95 6.75 -17.35
C ALA A 132 0.70 8.24 -16.99
N GLU A 133 -0.54 8.69 -17.11
CA GLU A 133 -0.97 10.04 -16.71
C GLU A 133 -0.80 10.30 -15.21
N MET A 134 -0.75 9.26 -14.36
CA MET A 134 -0.45 9.40 -12.95
C MET A 134 1.00 9.82 -12.68
N ASN A 135 1.89 9.58 -13.64
CA ASN A 135 3.31 9.97 -13.59
C ASN A 135 3.51 11.43 -14.02
N PHE A 136 2.72 12.34 -13.49
CA PHE A 136 2.83 13.76 -13.83
C PHE A 136 4.14 14.42 -13.36
N LEU A 137 4.89 13.75 -12.47
CA LEU A 137 6.20 14.17 -12.00
C LEU A 137 7.34 13.78 -12.95
N GLY A 138 7.05 12.96 -13.98
CA GLY A 138 8.02 12.59 -15.01
C GLY A 138 9.11 11.63 -14.53
N PHE A 139 8.77 10.67 -13.64
CA PHE A 139 9.72 9.63 -13.24
C PHE A 139 10.17 8.81 -14.47
N GLU A 140 11.46 8.76 -14.74
CA GLU A 140 12.09 7.86 -15.71
C GLU A 140 12.52 6.55 -15.02
N ASP A 141 13.10 6.65 -13.83
CA ASP A 141 13.37 5.49 -12.95
C ASP A 141 12.11 5.11 -12.18
N LEU A 142 11.52 3.98 -12.56
CA LEU A 142 10.29 3.45 -11.98
C LEU A 142 10.55 2.48 -10.81
N THR A 143 11.80 2.33 -10.36
CA THR A 143 12.13 1.58 -9.15
C THR A 143 11.32 2.11 -7.97
N ALA A 144 10.72 1.23 -7.19
CA ALA A 144 9.98 1.59 -5.97
C ALA A 144 10.79 1.23 -4.71
N LEU A 145 10.14 1.03 -3.56
CA LEU A 145 10.87 0.82 -2.30
C LEU A 145 11.44 -0.60 -2.15
N ALA A 146 10.95 -1.56 -2.92
CA ALA A 146 11.35 -2.96 -2.87
C ALA A 146 11.36 -3.55 -1.43
N LEU A 147 10.33 -3.23 -0.62
CA LEU A 147 10.12 -3.86 0.68
C LEU A 147 9.75 -5.33 0.52
N THR A 148 9.37 -5.74 -0.67
CA THR A 148 9.14 -7.10 -1.16
C THR A 148 9.55 -7.19 -2.62
N ASP A 149 9.88 -8.39 -3.07
CA ASP A 149 10.09 -8.73 -4.49
C ASP A 149 8.79 -9.05 -5.25
N MET A 150 7.66 -9.10 -4.54
CA MET A 150 6.34 -9.38 -5.12
C MET A 150 5.75 -8.14 -5.77
N GLU A 151 5.40 -8.23 -7.06
CA GLU A 151 4.52 -7.23 -7.67
C GLU A 151 3.06 -7.59 -7.43
N VAL A 152 2.30 -6.63 -6.93
CA VAL A 152 0.86 -6.79 -6.70
C VAL A 152 0.08 -5.83 -7.60
N LEU A 153 -1.10 -6.29 -8.04
CA LEU A 153 -2.04 -5.50 -8.83
C LEU A 153 -3.35 -5.36 -8.05
N PRO A 154 -3.54 -4.28 -7.30
CA PRO A 154 -4.79 -3.98 -6.60
C PRO A 154 -5.92 -3.66 -7.59
N HIS A 155 -7.17 -3.72 -7.11
CA HIS A 155 -8.38 -3.40 -7.87
C HIS A 155 -8.54 -4.20 -9.17
N TYR A 156 -7.98 -5.39 -9.25
CA TYR A 156 -7.88 -6.16 -10.49
C TYR A 156 -9.20 -6.27 -11.25
N SER A 157 -10.29 -6.72 -10.62
CA SER A 157 -11.59 -6.85 -11.28
C SER A 157 -12.16 -5.51 -11.76
N LYS A 158 -11.93 -4.42 -11.04
CA LYS A 158 -12.33 -3.07 -11.45
C LYS A 158 -11.54 -2.61 -12.68
N PHE A 159 -10.26 -2.90 -12.73
CA PHE A 159 -9.40 -2.54 -13.86
C PHE A 159 -9.73 -3.38 -15.11
N CYS A 160 -10.04 -4.67 -14.96
CA CYS A 160 -10.56 -5.49 -16.06
C CYS A 160 -11.89 -4.95 -16.63
N ALA A 161 -12.75 -4.35 -15.80
CA ALA A 161 -13.98 -3.73 -16.25
C ALA A 161 -13.77 -2.32 -16.88
N ARG A 162 -12.68 -1.62 -16.51
CA ARG A 162 -12.41 -0.25 -16.92
C ARG A 162 -11.53 -0.15 -18.16
N PHE A 163 -10.51 -1.01 -18.27
CA PHE A 163 -9.50 -0.94 -19.31
C PHE A 163 -9.68 -2.08 -20.32
N ASP A 164 -9.63 -1.74 -21.60
CA ASP A 164 -9.73 -2.73 -22.68
C ASP A 164 -8.53 -3.70 -22.62
N ARG A 165 -8.83 -4.99 -22.80
CA ARG A 165 -7.85 -6.10 -22.82
C ARG A 165 -6.86 -6.07 -21.65
N PHE A 166 -7.32 -5.65 -20.46
CA PHE A 166 -6.45 -5.38 -19.32
C PHE A 166 -5.66 -6.62 -18.88
N GLU A 167 -6.31 -7.79 -18.78
CA GLU A 167 -5.61 -9.04 -18.41
C GLU A 167 -4.55 -9.45 -19.45
N GLU A 168 -4.81 -9.26 -20.74
CA GLU A 168 -3.83 -9.57 -21.77
C GLU A 168 -2.61 -8.65 -21.64
N ARG A 169 -2.81 -7.36 -21.40
CA ARG A 169 -1.73 -6.39 -21.15
C ARG A 169 -0.92 -6.73 -19.90
N CYS A 170 -1.57 -7.20 -18.85
CA CYS A 170 -0.87 -7.69 -17.65
C CYS A 170 -0.01 -8.92 -17.96
N ARG A 171 -0.51 -9.87 -18.74
CA ARG A 171 0.26 -11.06 -19.17
C ARG A 171 1.43 -10.69 -20.08
N GLU A 172 1.24 -9.77 -21.02
CA GLU A 172 2.32 -9.25 -21.87
C GLU A 172 3.41 -8.60 -21.00
N TYR A 173 3.02 -7.84 -19.99
CA TYR A 173 3.95 -7.26 -19.03
C TYR A 173 4.72 -8.36 -18.28
N GLU A 174 4.05 -9.38 -17.73
CA GLU A 174 4.69 -10.51 -17.03
C GLU A 174 5.71 -11.24 -17.91
N ILE A 175 5.35 -11.51 -19.16
CA ILE A 175 6.23 -12.18 -20.12
C ILE A 175 7.45 -11.30 -20.43
N THR A 176 7.23 -10.01 -20.70
CA THR A 176 8.27 -9.06 -21.07
C THR A 176 9.31 -8.89 -19.97
N HIS A 177 8.86 -8.87 -18.71
CA HIS A 177 9.72 -8.65 -17.55
C HIS A 177 10.15 -9.94 -16.83
N ASN A 178 9.66 -11.09 -17.31
CA ASN A 178 9.91 -12.42 -16.72
C ASN A 178 9.56 -12.48 -15.22
N ILE A 179 8.38 -11.98 -14.86
CA ILE A 179 7.85 -11.91 -13.48
C ILE A 179 6.44 -12.46 -13.42
N SER A 180 5.94 -12.62 -12.20
CA SER A 180 4.52 -12.88 -11.91
C SER A 180 3.94 -11.74 -11.09
N VAL A 181 2.77 -11.27 -11.47
CA VAL A 181 2.03 -10.22 -10.76
C VAL A 181 0.87 -10.83 -9.99
N LEU A 182 0.81 -10.61 -8.69
CA LEU A 182 -0.31 -11.08 -7.86
C LEU A 182 -1.53 -10.17 -8.02
N ARG A 183 -2.63 -10.70 -8.58
CA ARG A 183 -3.90 -9.97 -8.72
C ARG A 183 -4.66 -9.98 -7.41
N LEU A 184 -4.98 -8.78 -6.90
CA LEU A 184 -5.79 -8.57 -5.70
C LEU A 184 -7.10 -7.89 -6.06
N ASN A 185 -8.22 -8.52 -5.73
CA ASN A 185 -9.54 -7.87 -5.77
C ASN A 185 -9.78 -7.08 -4.48
N ASP A 186 -10.74 -6.17 -4.48
CA ASP A 186 -11.11 -5.47 -3.26
C ASP A 186 -11.54 -6.46 -2.17
N GLY A 187 -10.99 -6.28 -0.98
CA GLY A 187 -11.13 -7.22 0.13
C GLY A 187 -10.01 -8.28 0.23
N ASP A 188 -9.17 -8.42 -0.81
CA ASP A 188 -7.99 -9.30 -0.76
C ASP A 188 -6.77 -8.58 -0.17
N GLY A 189 -5.87 -9.36 0.43
CA GLY A 189 -4.58 -8.87 0.92
C GLY A 189 -3.52 -9.96 1.01
N LEU A 190 -2.28 -9.56 0.75
CA LEU A 190 -1.08 -10.38 0.91
C LEU A 190 -0.40 -10.00 2.23
N PHE A 191 -0.23 -10.97 3.11
CA PHE A 191 0.49 -10.85 4.37
C PHE A 191 1.89 -11.43 4.20
N MET A 192 2.89 -10.72 4.69
CA MET A 192 4.29 -11.13 4.62
C MET A 192 4.99 -10.91 5.95
N SER A 193 5.56 -11.98 6.48
CA SER A 193 6.47 -11.97 7.61
C SER A 193 7.88 -12.31 7.13
N GLN A 194 8.86 -12.29 8.04
CA GLN A 194 10.23 -12.68 7.72
C GLN A 194 10.35 -14.14 7.24
N SER A 195 9.38 -15.01 7.57
CA SER A 195 9.47 -16.46 7.32
C SER A 195 8.42 -16.99 6.35
N ALA A 196 7.37 -16.23 6.07
CA ALA A 196 6.25 -16.71 5.26
C ALA A 196 5.46 -15.57 4.63
N SER A 197 4.82 -15.88 3.50
CA SER A 197 3.77 -15.04 2.91
C SER A 197 2.51 -15.87 2.69
N TRP A 198 1.34 -15.25 2.87
CA TRP A 198 0.05 -15.90 2.63
C TRP A 198 -0.99 -14.89 2.15
N LEU A 199 -1.91 -15.37 1.34
CA LEU A 199 -2.95 -14.58 0.71
C LEU A 199 -4.28 -14.77 1.43
N ILE A 200 -4.93 -13.67 1.76
CA ILE A 200 -6.29 -13.63 2.28
C ILE A 200 -7.22 -13.16 1.17
N ARG A 201 -8.28 -13.89 0.94
CA ARG A 201 -9.36 -13.53 0.01
C ARG A 201 -10.59 -13.05 0.78
N ALA A 202 -11.35 -12.15 0.11
CA ALA A 202 -12.61 -11.61 0.64
C ALA A 202 -13.68 -12.68 0.82
#